data_40bc09c3ac94df421e0cd6386c32712d
#
_entry.id   40bc09c3ac94df421e0cd6386c32712d
#
_cell.length_a   1.000
_cell.length_b   1.000
_cell.length_c   1.000
_cell.angle_alpha   90.00
_cell.angle_beta   90.00
_cell.angle_gamma   90.00
#
_symmetry.space_group_name_H-M   'P 1'
#
loop_
_entity.id
_entity.type
_entity.pdbx_description
1 polymer ?
#
loop_
_entity_poly.entity_id
_entity_poly.type
_entity_poly.pdbx_seq_one_letter_code
_entity_poly.pdbx_strand_id
1 'polypeptide(L)'
;SYNWLKEYVNFDLTPDETAAALTSIGLETGGVEEVQTIKGGLEGLVIGEVLTCEEHPNSDHLHITTVNLGDGEPVQIVCGAPNVAAGQKVVVATLGTKLYDGDECFTIKKSKIRGVESTGMICAEDEIGIGTDHAGIIVLPAEAVPGTLAKDYYNIKSDYVLEVDITPNRADACSHYGVARDLYAYLIQNGKQATLQRPSVDGFKVENHDLDIEVIVENSEACPHYAGVTVKDVTVKESPEWLQNKLRLIGVRPINNVVDITNYIVHAFGQP
;
A
#
# COMPACT_ATOMS: atom_id res chain seq x y z
N SER A 1 -2.28 -11.60 -3.67
CA SER A 1 -2.85 -10.65 -2.72
C SER A 1 -4.30 -10.96 -2.43
N TYR A 2 -4.67 -10.98 -1.16
CA TYR A 2 -6.03 -11.20 -0.69
C TYR A 2 -6.99 -10.06 -1.10
N ASN A 3 -6.54 -8.81 -0.97
CA ASN A 3 -7.35 -7.67 -1.39
C ASN A 3 -7.51 -7.62 -2.92
N TRP A 4 -6.52 -8.06 -3.68
CA TRP A 4 -6.62 -8.15 -5.13
C TRP A 4 -7.60 -9.25 -5.56
N LEU A 5 -7.67 -10.39 -4.85
CA LEU A 5 -8.71 -11.39 -5.09
C LEU A 5 -10.12 -10.81 -4.89
N LYS A 6 -10.31 -9.96 -3.88
CA LYS A 6 -11.59 -9.29 -3.61
C LYS A 6 -12.05 -8.32 -4.70
N GLU A 7 -11.16 -7.89 -5.58
CA GLU A 7 -11.53 -7.11 -6.76
C GLU A 7 -12.27 -7.96 -7.81
N TYR A 8 -12.05 -9.28 -7.81
CA TYR A 8 -12.64 -10.21 -8.78
C TYR A 8 -13.79 -11.03 -8.21
N VAL A 9 -13.75 -11.35 -6.94
CA VAL A 9 -14.82 -12.11 -6.28
C VAL A 9 -15.12 -11.51 -4.91
N ASN A 10 -16.38 -11.22 -4.64
CA ASN A 10 -16.79 -10.74 -3.32
C ASN A 10 -16.97 -11.93 -2.36
N PHE A 11 -16.39 -11.81 -1.16
CA PHE A 11 -16.49 -12.81 -0.10
C PHE A 11 -16.13 -12.21 1.27
N ASP A 12 -16.57 -12.90 2.33
CA ASP A 12 -16.37 -12.47 3.73
C ASP A 12 -15.42 -13.39 4.50
N LEU A 13 -14.77 -14.36 3.82
CA LEU A 13 -13.77 -15.20 4.47
C LEU A 13 -12.58 -14.37 4.92
N THR A 14 -12.02 -14.68 6.09
CA THR A 14 -10.73 -14.13 6.52
C THR A 14 -9.58 -14.65 5.63
N PRO A 15 -8.37 -14.07 5.69
CA PRO A 15 -7.22 -14.58 4.95
C PRO A 15 -6.95 -16.06 5.23
N ASP A 16 -6.99 -16.49 6.50
CA ASP A 16 -6.76 -17.89 6.90
C ASP A 16 -7.89 -18.82 6.40
N GLU A 17 -9.14 -18.42 6.49
CA GLU A 17 -10.26 -19.15 5.93
C GLU A 17 -10.18 -19.25 4.41
N THR A 18 -9.69 -18.20 3.74
CA THR A 18 -9.45 -18.21 2.30
C THR A 18 -8.34 -19.22 1.93
N ALA A 19 -7.24 -19.24 2.66
CA ALA A 19 -6.17 -20.19 2.49
C ALA A 19 -6.67 -21.64 2.67
N ALA A 20 -7.46 -21.90 3.72
CA ALA A 20 -8.07 -23.21 3.96
C ALA A 20 -9.04 -23.63 2.84
N ALA A 21 -9.85 -22.67 2.35
CA ALA A 21 -10.76 -22.90 1.23
C ALA A 21 -10.01 -23.28 -0.05
N LEU A 22 -8.97 -22.52 -0.42
CA LEU A 22 -8.12 -22.78 -1.58
C LEU A 22 -7.45 -24.14 -1.50
N THR A 23 -6.84 -24.47 -0.36
CA THR A 23 -6.22 -25.78 -0.13
C THR A 23 -7.23 -26.91 -0.28
N SER A 24 -8.46 -26.76 0.21
CA SER A 24 -9.50 -27.79 0.11
C SER A 24 -9.94 -28.13 -1.32
N ILE A 25 -9.69 -27.22 -2.27
CA ILE A 25 -10.02 -27.39 -3.70
C ILE A 25 -8.80 -27.67 -4.57
N GLY A 26 -7.64 -27.95 -3.96
CA GLY A 26 -6.43 -28.34 -4.66
C GLY A 26 -5.50 -27.19 -5.07
N LEU A 27 -5.72 -26.00 -4.52
CA LEU A 27 -4.79 -24.86 -4.58
C LEU A 27 -4.11 -24.76 -3.19
N GLU A 28 -3.13 -25.61 -2.96
CA GLU A 28 -2.44 -25.69 -1.67
C GLU A 28 -1.83 -24.34 -1.31
N THR A 29 -2.18 -23.84 -0.12
CA THR A 29 -1.68 -22.57 0.38
C THR A 29 -0.68 -22.83 1.50
N GLY A 30 0.62 -22.55 1.25
CA GLY A 30 1.74 -22.82 2.15
C GLY A 30 1.89 -21.77 3.24
N GLY A 31 1.43 -20.52 3.00
CA GLY A 31 1.55 -19.42 3.96
C GLY A 31 0.55 -18.31 3.72
N VAL A 32 0.27 -17.57 4.80
CA VAL A 32 -0.48 -16.31 4.79
C VAL A 32 0.38 -15.29 5.53
N GLU A 33 0.82 -14.25 4.82
CA GLU A 33 1.66 -13.20 5.38
C GLU A 33 0.95 -11.85 5.30
N GLU A 34 0.87 -11.13 6.42
CA GLU A 34 0.41 -9.76 6.42
C GLU A 34 1.52 -8.84 5.87
N VAL A 35 1.24 -8.17 4.77
CA VAL A 35 2.14 -7.22 4.14
C VAL A 35 1.61 -5.80 4.36
N GLN A 36 2.40 -5.00 5.04
CA GLN A 36 2.11 -3.58 5.27
C GLN A 36 2.82 -2.75 4.21
N THR A 37 2.11 -1.82 3.57
CA THR A 37 2.66 -0.88 2.58
C THR A 37 3.78 -0.02 3.19
N ILE A 38 3.66 0.26 4.49
CA ILE A 38 4.66 0.96 5.30
C ILE A 38 4.97 0.07 6.49
N LYS A 39 6.25 -0.18 6.74
CA LYS A 39 6.71 -1.03 7.85
C LYS A 39 6.19 -0.49 9.20
N GLY A 40 5.48 -1.32 9.95
CA GLY A 40 4.81 -0.93 11.19
C GLY A 40 3.43 -0.30 11.02
N GLY A 41 2.93 -0.13 9.78
CA GLY A 41 1.55 0.29 9.49
C GLY A 41 1.14 1.65 10.07
N LEU A 42 2.10 2.51 10.42
CA LEU A 42 1.90 3.77 11.15
C LEU A 42 1.20 3.60 12.51
N GLU A 43 1.33 2.44 13.16
CA GLU A 43 0.73 2.19 14.46
C GLU A 43 1.36 3.10 15.55
N GLY A 44 0.51 3.73 16.37
CA GLY A 44 0.92 4.65 17.43
C GLY A 44 1.24 6.08 16.94
N LEU A 45 1.16 6.34 15.64
CA LEU A 45 1.29 7.68 15.06
C LEU A 45 -0.06 8.37 15.02
N VAL A 46 -0.11 9.62 15.45
CA VAL A 46 -1.34 10.42 15.58
C VAL A 46 -1.13 11.80 15.00
N ILE A 47 -2.16 12.38 14.44
CA ILE A 47 -2.15 13.79 14.03
C ILE A 47 -2.22 14.66 15.28
N GLY A 48 -1.30 15.59 15.41
CA GLY A 48 -1.25 16.57 16.50
C GLY A 48 -1.33 18.01 16.02
N GLU A 49 -1.63 18.92 16.93
CA GLU A 49 -1.56 20.37 16.70
C GLU A 49 -0.55 20.97 17.67
N VAL A 50 0.43 21.67 17.14
CA VAL A 50 1.42 22.40 17.94
C VAL A 50 0.75 23.65 18.51
N LEU A 51 0.46 23.66 19.81
CA LEU A 51 -0.18 24.78 20.49
C LEU A 51 0.83 25.90 20.78
N THR A 52 2.01 25.52 21.28
CA THR A 52 3.11 26.45 21.59
C THR A 52 4.42 25.92 21.03
N CYS A 53 5.31 26.83 20.67
CA CYS A 53 6.67 26.52 20.23
C CYS A 53 7.61 27.57 20.81
N GLU A 54 8.47 27.20 21.73
CA GLU A 54 9.39 28.07 22.46
C GLU A 54 10.82 27.61 22.27
N GLU A 55 11.80 28.52 22.31
CA GLU A 55 13.21 28.18 22.24
C GLU A 55 13.63 27.37 23.47
N HIS A 56 14.48 26.37 23.25
CA HIS A 56 14.99 25.53 24.33
C HIS A 56 16.07 26.30 25.12
N PRO A 57 15.97 26.41 26.48
CA PRO A 57 16.88 27.27 27.28
C PRO A 57 18.35 26.87 27.22
N ASN A 58 18.64 25.62 26.83
CA ASN A 58 20.01 25.08 26.78
C ASN A 58 20.40 24.64 25.35
N SER A 59 19.77 25.20 24.32
CA SER A 59 20.06 24.84 22.92
C SER A 59 19.62 25.96 21.97
N ASP A 60 20.40 26.18 20.95
CA ASP A 60 20.20 27.15 19.88
C ASP A 60 19.39 26.63 18.66
N HIS A 61 19.10 25.32 18.64
CA HIS A 61 18.40 24.66 17.54
C HIS A 61 17.24 23.75 17.99
N LEU A 62 17.01 23.63 19.32
CA LEU A 62 15.89 22.86 19.83
C LEU A 62 14.73 23.77 20.23
N HIS A 63 13.52 23.27 20.06
CA HIS A 63 12.30 23.92 20.49
C HIS A 63 11.55 23.03 21.48
N ILE A 64 10.92 23.66 22.48
CA ILE A 64 9.98 23.03 23.38
C ILE A 64 8.59 23.30 22.84
N THR A 65 7.87 22.25 22.47
CA THR A 65 6.52 22.35 21.95
C THR A 65 5.51 21.75 22.91
N THR A 66 4.32 22.32 22.95
CA THR A 66 3.14 21.71 23.55
C THR A 66 2.21 21.29 22.43
N VAL A 67 1.88 20.00 22.39
CA VAL A 67 1.13 19.41 21.28
C VAL A 67 -0.17 18.81 21.78
N ASN A 68 -1.29 19.22 21.16
CA ASN A 68 -2.61 18.65 21.35
C ASN A 68 -2.76 17.40 20.44
N LEU A 69 -3.06 16.25 21.03
CA LEU A 69 -3.27 14.98 20.33
C LEU A 69 -4.75 14.60 20.16
N GLY A 70 -5.64 15.57 20.34
CA GLY A 70 -7.09 15.38 20.19
C GLY A 70 -7.78 15.08 21.52
N ASP A 71 -7.37 14.07 22.22
CA ASP A 71 -7.91 13.65 23.50
C ASP A 71 -6.88 13.81 24.63
N GLY A 72 -7.33 14.27 25.80
CA GLY A 72 -6.51 14.39 27.00
C GLY A 72 -5.75 15.71 27.12
N GLU A 73 -4.76 15.71 28.05
CA GLU A 73 -3.90 16.87 28.28
C GLU A 73 -2.84 16.98 27.16
N PRO A 74 -2.55 18.19 26.69
CA PRO A 74 -1.49 18.40 25.70
C PRO A 74 -0.13 17.88 26.20
N VAL A 75 0.64 17.31 25.31
CA VAL A 75 1.93 16.69 25.62
C VAL A 75 3.10 17.61 25.29
N GLN A 76 4.15 17.57 26.10
CA GLN A 76 5.38 18.30 25.83
C GLN A 76 6.32 17.46 24.99
N ILE A 77 6.78 18.02 23.88
CA ILE A 77 7.74 17.38 22.96
C ILE A 77 8.87 18.36 22.66
N VAL A 78 10.10 17.89 22.77
CA VAL A 78 11.28 18.64 22.32
C VAL A 78 11.55 18.27 20.87
N CYS A 79 11.58 19.26 19.99
CA CYS A 79 11.76 19.10 18.56
C CYS A 79 13.02 19.84 18.08
N GLY A 80 13.82 19.20 17.22
CA GLY A 80 15.04 19.79 16.62
C GLY A 80 14.86 20.25 15.18
N ALA A 81 13.68 20.08 14.59
CA ALA A 81 13.44 20.44 13.22
C ALA A 81 13.34 21.98 13.04
N PRO A 82 13.99 22.55 12.02
CA PRO A 82 14.03 23.99 11.81
C PRO A 82 12.68 24.59 11.37
N ASN A 83 11.75 23.76 10.91
CA ASN A 83 10.44 24.17 10.38
C ASN A 83 9.30 24.06 11.38
N VAL A 84 9.57 23.67 12.64
CA VAL A 84 8.52 23.54 13.66
C VAL A 84 8.02 24.93 14.12
N ALA A 85 6.70 25.13 14.17
CA ALA A 85 6.07 26.37 14.62
C ALA A 85 4.70 26.13 15.28
N ALA A 86 4.27 27.05 16.12
CA ALA A 86 2.93 27.02 16.71
C ALA A 86 1.83 27.13 15.62
N GLY A 87 0.71 26.45 15.82
CA GLY A 87 -0.43 26.39 14.91
C GLY A 87 -0.34 25.32 13.81
N GLN A 88 0.79 24.66 13.67
CA GLN A 88 0.96 23.59 12.66
C GLN A 88 0.24 22.30 13.07
N LYS A 89 -0.29 21.60 12.05
CA LYS A 89 -0.72 20.21 12.16
C LYS A 89 0.45 19.33 11.77
N VAL A 90 0.75 18.34 12.60
CA VAL A 90 1.97 17.52 12.50
C VAL A 90 1.66 16.06 12.76
N VAL A 91 2.58 15.16 12.38
CA VAL A 91 2.50 13.75 12.71
C VAL A 91 3.35 13.48 13.96
N VAL A 92 2.76 12.87 14.96
CA VAL A 92 3.38 12.62 16.26
C VAL A 92 3.46 11.13 16.56
N ALA A 93 4.65 10.64 16.86
CA ALA A 93 4.87 9.34 17.45
C ALA A 93 4.68 9.42 18.96
N THR A 94 3.65 8.73 19.48
CA THR A 94 3.33 8.69 20.89
C THR A 94 4.24 7.73 21.66
N LEU A 95 4.20 7.74 22.99
CA LEU A 95 4.99 6.80 23.80
C LEU A 95 4.60 5.35 23.48
N GLY A 96 5.61 4.51 23.23
CA GLY A 96 5.44 3.11 22.87
C GLY A 96 5.41 2.86 21.35
N THR A 97 5.26 3.90 20.53
CA THR A 97 5.33 3.78 19.06
C THR A 97 6.68 3.22 18.64
N LYS A 98 6.65 2.29 17.70
CA LYS A 98 7.83 1.75 17.04
C LYS A 98 8.03 2.45 15.70
N LEU A 99 9.20 3.02 15.49
CA LEU A 99 9.66 3.58 14.23
C LEU A 99 10.74 2.68 13.63
N TYR A 100 10.83 2.65 12.32
CA TYR A 100 11.68 1.72 11.58
C TYR A 100 12.63 2.48 10.65
N ASP A 101 13.92 2.12 10.71
CA ASP A 101 14.93 2.56 9.77
C ASP A 101 15.56 1.32 9.12
N GLY A 102 15.13 1.01 7.90
CA GLY A 102 15.47 -0.25 7.26
C GLY A 102 15.04 -1.46 8.09
N ASP A 103 16.00 -2.25 8.57
CA ASP A 103 15.74 -3.42 9.42
C ASP A 103 15.82 -3.11 10.92
N GLU A 104 16.27 -1.92 11.27
CA GLU A 104 16.33 -1.48 12.67
C GLU A 104 14.98 -0.95 13.13
N CYS A 105 14.72 -1.09 14.43
CA CYS A 105 13.49 -0.63 15.05
C CYS A 105 13.83 0.04 16.40
N PHE A 106 13.31 1.24 16.61
CA PHE A 106 13.40 1.90 17.90
C PHE A 106 12.01 2.28 18.43
N THR A 107 11.88 2.25 19.75
CA THR A 107 10.61 2.55 20.42
C THR A 107 10.67 3.92 21.07
N ILE A 108 9.67 4.76 20.83
CA ILE A 108 9.54 6.08 21.44
C ILE A 108 9.30 5.92 22.94
N LYS A 109 10.21 6.49 23.72
CA LYS A 109 10.15 6.47 25.18
C LYS A 109 10.20 7.89 25.73
N LYS A 110 9.62 8.07 26.91
CA LYS A 110 9.81 9.29 27.68
C LYS A 110 11.30 9.54 27.90
N SER A 111 11.79 10.71 27.52
CA SER A 111 13.19 11.06 27.53
C SER A 111 13.41 12.47 28.09
N LYS A 112 14.63 12.76 28.54
CA LYS A 112 15.06 14.13 28.89
C LYS A 112 16.08 14.60 27.87
N ILE A 113 15.75 15.62 27.12
CA ILE A 113 16.62 16.21 26.12
C ILE A 113 17.17 17.52 26.66
N ARG A 114 18.47 17.57 26.93
CA ARG A 114 19.16 18.69 27.58
C ARG A 114 18.45 19.22 28.86
N GLY A 115 17.88 18.29 29.65
CA GLY A 115 17.20 18.60 30.91
C GLY A 115 15.69 18.82 30.81
N VAL A 116 15.14 18.98 29.63
CA VAL A 116 13.69 19.13 29.37
C VAL A 116 13.07 17.80 29.01
N GLU A 117 11.93 17.51 29.59
CA GLU A 117 11.21 16.26 29.37
C GLU A 117 10.51 16.26 27.98
N SER A 118 10.60 15.15 27.24
CA SER A 118 9.90 14.91 25.99
C SER A 118 9.11 13.61 26.10
N THR A 119 7.82 13.67 25.75
CA THR A 119 6.86 12.56 25.86
C THR A 119 6.32 12.10 24.51
N GLY A 120 7.11 12.26 23.46
CA GLY A 120 6.78 11.89 22.08
C GLY A 120 7.84 12.42 21.14
N MET A 121 7.58 12.24 19.84
CA MET A 121 8.42 12.74 18.75
C MET A 121 7.53 13.27 17.62
N ILE A 122 7.82 14.48 17.12
CA ILE A 122 7.22 15.00 15.89
C ILE A 122 8.07 14.49 14.74
N CYS A 123 7.46 13.86 13.73
CA CYS A 123 8.15 13.05 12.74
C CYS A 123 8.35 13.76 11.39
N ALA A 124 9.45 13.41 10.71
CA ALA A 124 9.72 13.66 9.31
C ALA A 124 9.14 12.54 8.42
N GLU A 125 9.14 12.73 7.10
CA GLU A 125 8.58 11.74 6.16
C GLU A 125 9.35 10.41 6.15
N ASP A 126 10.67 10.49 6.13
CA ASP A 126 11.54 9.32 6.11
C ASP A 126 11.49 8.52 7.41
N GLU A 127 11.31 9.19 8.56
CA GLU A 127 11.22 8.54 9.87
C GLU A 127 9.99 7.65 10.03
N ILE A 128 8.94 7.90 9.25
CA ILE A 128 7.70 7.09 9.24
C ILE A 128 7.48 6.34 7.93
N GLY A 129 8.40 6.45 6.97
CA GLY A 129 8.41 5.69 5.73
C GLY A 129 7.36 6.11 4.70
N ILE A 130 6.81 7.34 4.77
CA ILE A 130 5.86 7.86 3.78
C ILE A 130 6.54 8.65 2.65
N GLY A 131 7.79 9.00 2.82
CA GLY A 131 8.59 9.76 1.85
C GLY A 131 10.08 9.64 2.12
N THR A 132 10.85 10.54 1.56
CA THR A 132 12.33 10.56 1.68
C THR A 132 12.86 11.88 2.23
N ASP A 133 11.99 12.84 2.56
CA ASP A 133 12.41 14.15 3.07
C ASP A 133 12.77 14.04 4.56
N HIS A 134 13.98 14.48 4.88
CA HIS A 134 14.53 14.59 6.24
C HIS A 134 14.85 16.05 6.62
N ALA A 135 14.57 17.02 5.76
CA ALA A 135 14.93 18.43 6.00
C ALA A 135 14.11 19.08 7.12
N GLY A 136 12.99 18.48 7.50
CA GLY A 136 12.10 18.98 8.56
C GLY A 136 10.96 18.02 8.88
N ILE A 137 10.14 18.42 9.85
CA ILE A 137 8.93 17.66 10.20
C ILE A 137 7.85 17.76 9.13
N ILE A 138 6.95 16.79 9.11
CA ILE A 138 5.74 16.81 8.28
C ILE A 138 4.79 17.90 8.78
N VAL A 139 4.47 18.85 7.91
CA VAL A 139 3.44 19.85 8.16
C VAL A 139 2.22 19.54 7.30
N LEU A 140 1.13 19.19 7.97
CA LEU A 140 -0.12 18.80 7.33
C LEU A 140 -1.00 20.04 7.01
N PRO A 141 -1.95 19.93 6.06
CA PRO A 141 -2.98 20.93 5.84
C PRO A 141 -3.75 21.29 7.12
N ALA A 142 -4.24 22.54 7.19
CA ALA A 142 -4.92 23.06 8.39
C ALA A 142 -6.20 22.28 8.76
N GLU A 143 -6.79 21.58 7.79
CA GLU A 143 -7.99 20.74 7.93
C GLU A 143 -7.72 19.41 8.64
N ALA A 144 -6.45 19.03 8.81
CA ALA A 144 -6.10 17.80 9.51
C ALA A 144 -6.57 17.86 10.96
N VAL A 145 -7.30 16.83 11.39
CA VAL A 145 -7.96 16.79 12.69
C VAL A 145 -7.03 16.17 13.72
N PRO A 146 -6.65 16.88 14.80
CA PRO A 146 -5.88 16.30 15.90
C PRO A 146 -6.59 15.10 16.51
N GLY A 147 -5.83 14.05 16.86
CA GLY A 147 -6.36 12.79 17.38
C GLY A 147 -6.66 11.74 16.31
N THR A 148 -6.69 12.12 15.04
CA THR A 148 -6.82 11.15 13.94
C THR A 148 -5.57 10.26 13.90
N LEU A 149 -5.75 8.94 13.78
CA LEU A 149 -4.63 8.02 13.59
C LEU A 149 -3.97 8.29 12.24
N ALA A 150 -2.63 8.34 12.19
CA ALA A 150 -1.91 8.61 10.95
C ALA A 150 -2.22 7.56 9.87
N LYS A 151 -2.40 6.28 10.24
CA LYS A 151 -2.81 5.23 9.31
C LYS A 151 -4.13 5.51 8.60
N ASP A 152 -5.09 6.10 9.32
CA ASP A 152 -6.41 6.45 8.76
C ASP A 152 -6.30 7.70 7.88
N TYR A 153 -5.52 8.69 8.32
CA TYR A 153 -5.27 9.91 7.56
C TYR A 153 -4.60 9.63 6.21
N TYR A 154 -3.57 8.79 6.20
CA TYR A 154 -2.85 8.37 4.98
C TYR A 154 -3.52 7.20 4.25
N ASN A 155 -4.66 6.70 4.75
CA ASN A 155 -5.37 5.55 4.19
C ASN A 155 -4.45 4.33 3.99
N ILE A 156 -3.59 4.07 4.98
CA ILE A 156 -2.67 2.93 4.95
C ILE A 156 -3.48 1.66 5.11
N LYS A 157 -3.38 0.79 4.12
CA LYS A 157 -4.05 -0.51 4.12
C LYS A 157 -3.02 -1.62 4.25
N SER A 158 -3.24 -2.51 5.18
CA SER A 158 -2.57 -3.80 5.16
C SER A 158 -3.24 -4.70 4.12
N ASP A 159 -2.46 -5.60 3.55
CA ASP A 159 -2.94 -6.68 2.71
C ASP A 159 -2.33 -7.99 3.20
N TYR A 160 -2.89 -9.11 2.75
CA TYR A 160 -2.34 -10.44 3.01
C TYR A 160 -1.91 -11.07 1.71
N VAL A 161 -0.71 -11.62 1.70
CA VAL A 161 -0.20 -12.44 0.60
C VAL A 161 -0.40 -13.90 0.95
N LEU A 162 -1.10 -14.61 0.08
CA LEU A 162 -1.26 -16.05 0.15
C LEU A 162 -0.26 -16.69 -0.80
N GLU A 163 0.61 -17.55 -0.27
CA GLU A 163 1.53 -18.35 -1.07
C GLU A 163 0.79 -19.61 -1.56
N VAL A 164 0.48 -19.65 -2.85
CA VAL A 164 -0.32 -20.71 -3.45
C VAL A 164 0.53 -21.54 -4.38
N ASP A 165 0.67 -22.83 -4.08
CA ASP A 165 1.35 -23.80 -4.92
C ASP A 165 0.45 -24.26 -6.07
N ILE A 166 0.82 -23.90 -7.29
CA ILE A 166 0.08 -24.25 -8.50
C ILE A 166 0.74 -25.44 -9.19
N THR A 167 0.01 -26.54 -9.29
CA THR A 167 0.48 -27.72 -10.02
C THR A 167 0.53 -27.47 -11.54
N PRO A 168 1.44 -28.15 -12.30
CA PRO A 168 1.64 -27.85 -13.72
C PRO A 168 0.39 -28.03 -14.61
N ASN A 169 -0.59 -28.81 -14.18
CA ASN A 169 -1.86 -29.02 -14.90
C ASN A 169 -2.90 -27.90 -14.63
N ARG A 170 -2.58 -26.93 -13.77
CA ARG A 170 -3.48 -25.84 -13.37
C ARG A 170 -2.98 -24.47 -13.85
N ALA A 171 -2.49 -24.40 -15.09
CA ALA A 171 -2.07 -23.14 -15.72
C ALA A 171 -3.18 -22.06 -15.69
N ASP A 172 -4.45 -22.49 -15.67
CA ASP A 172 -5.63 -21.64 -15.52
C ASP A 172 -5.70 -20.88 -14.20
N ALA A 173 -5.04 -21.39 -13.17
CA ALA A 173 -4.97 -20.79 -11.82
C ALA A 173 -3.73 -19.90 -11.59
N CYS A 174 -2.82 -19.78 -12.56
CA CYS A 174 -1.61 -18.96 -12.45
C CYS A 174 -1.88 -17.45 -12.53
N SER A 175 -2.92 -16.96 -11.86
CA SER A 175 -3.26 -15.54 -11.78
C SER A 175 -4.29 -15.28 -10.69
N HIS A 176 -4.42 -14.03 -10.26
CA HIS A 176 -5.45 -13.65 -9.30
C HIS A 176 -6.87 -13.96 -9.81
N TYR A 177 -7.14 -13.70 -11.08
CA TYR A 177 -8.46 -14.03 -11.67
C TYR A 177 -8.69 -15.54 -11.76
N GLY A 178 -7.64 -16.32 -12.07
CA GLY A 178 -7.72 -17.78 -12.08
C GLY A 178 -8.07 -18.36 -10.71
N VAL A 179 -7.35 -17.91 -9.67
CA VAL A 179 -7.64 -18.30 -8.27
C VAL A 179 -9.03 -17.82 -7.84
N ALA A 180 -9.43 -16.60 -8.24
CA ALA A 180 -10.76 -16.05 -7.93
C ALA A 180 -11.90 -16.89 -8.51
N ARG A 181 -11.72 -17.48 -9.70
CA ARG A 181 -12.71 -18.40 -10.31
C ARG A 181 -12.90 -19.67 -9.47
N ASP A 182 -11.81 -20.25 -9.00
CA ASP A 182 -11.87 -21.44 -8.17
C ASP A 182 -12.48 -21.14 -6.79
N LEU A 183 -12.08 -20.02 -6.18
CA LEU A 183 -12.68 -19.56 -4.93
C LEU A 183 -14.18 -19.28 -5.09
N TYR A 184 -14.59 -18.66 -6.19
CA TYR A 184 -15.99 -18.46 -6.51
C TYR A 184 -16.77 -19.78 -6.58
N ALA A 185 -16.23 -20.77 -7.30
CA ALA A 185 -16.83 -22.10 -7.39
C ALA A 185 -16.97 -22.77 -6.02
N TYR A 186 -15.95 -22.68 -5.18
CA TYR A 186 -16.00 -23.15 -3.78
C TYR A 186 -17.11 -22.46 -2.98
N LEU A 187 -17.20 -21.12 -3.06
CA LEU A 187 -18.19 -20.35 -2.32
C LEU A 187 -19.61 -20.76 -2.70
N ILE A 188 -19.93 -20.82 -3.99
CA ILE A 188 -21.25 -21.21 -4.48
C ILE A 188 -21.60 -22.65 -4.07
N GLN A 189 -20.65 -23.57 -4.20
CA GLN A 189 -20.86 -24.98 -3.83
C GLN A 189 -21.12 -25.15 -2.32
N ASN A 190 -20.57 -24.26 -1.49
CA ASN A 190 -20.78 -24.25 -0.05
C ASN A 190 -21.97 -23.36 0.39
N GLY A 191 -22.86 -22.98 -0.54
CA GLY A 191 -24.08 -22.22 -0.27
C GLY A 191 -23.85 -20.75 0.13
N LYS A 192 -22.65 -20.23 -0.10
CA LYS A 192 -22.33 -18.81 0.12
C LYS A 192 -22.75 -17.99 -1.09
N GLN A 193 -23.21 -16.77 -0.84
CA GLN A 193 -23.44 -15.83 -1.94
C GLN A 193 -22.13 -15.22 -2.37
N ALA A 194 -21.85 -15.28 -3.66
CA ALA A 194 -20.67 -14.65 -4.26
C ALA A 194 -20.98 -14.18 -5.69
N THR A 195 -20.24 -13.19 -6.15
CA THR A 195 -20.26 -12.76 -7.56
C THR A 195 -18.82 -12.74 -8.07
N LEU A 196 -18.62 -13.27 -9.27
CA LEU A 196 -17.34 -13.19 -9.95
C LEU A 196 -17.42 -12.06 -10.98
N GLN A 197 -16.50 -11.11 -10.89
CA GLN A 197 -16.44 -9.96 -11.79
C GLN A 197 -15.16 -10.00 -12.63
N ARG A 198 -15.32 -9.84 -13.92
CA ARG A 198 -14.21 -9.58 -14.83
C ARG A 198 -14.17 -8.08 -15.13
N PRO A 199 -13.00 -7.42 -15.13
CA PRO A 199 -12.92 -6.03 -15.53
C PRO A 199 -13.56 -5.81 -16.91
N SER A 200 -14.39 -4.75 -17.02
CA SER A 200 -15.01 -4.39 -18.28
C SER A 200 -13.96 -3.87 -19.26
N VAL A 201 -14.14 -4.22 -20.52
CA VAL A 201 -13.39 -3.69 -21.67
C VAL A 201 -14.22 -2.74 -22.52
N ASP A 202 -15.42 -2.38 -22.08
CA ASP A 202 -16.37 -1.56 -22.84
C ASP A 202 -15.84 -0.14 -23.13
N GLY A 203 -14.90 0.33 -22.32
CA GLY A 203 -14.22 1.61 -22.51
C GLY A 203 -13.14 1.59 -23.61
N PHE A 204 -12.75 0.41 -24.11
CA PHE A 204 -11.75 0.31 -25.15
C PHE A 204 -12.32 0.82 -26.49
N LYS A 205 -11.60 1.75 -27.13
CA LYS A 205 -11.94 2.30 -28.44
C LYS A 205 -10.68 2.47 -29.25
N VAL A 206 -10.75 2.06 -30.53
CA VAL A 206 -9.74 2.46 -31.51
C VAL A 206 -10.06 3.90 -31.92
N GLU A 207 -9.16 4.82 -31.62
CA GLU A 207 -9.39 6.25 -31.85
C GLU A 207 -9.18 6.66 -33.31
N ASN A 208 -8.23 6.00 -33.99
CA ASN A 208 -7.91 6.23 -35.40
C ASN A 208 -7.19 5.02 -36.02
N HIS A 209 -6.96 5.05 -37.32
CA HIS A 209 -6.26 4.03 -38.08
C HIS A 209 -4.99 4.57 -38.77
N ASP A 210 -4.35 5.57 -38.18
CA ASP A 210 -3.16 6.23 -38.77
C ASP A 210 -1.93 5.31 -38.86
N LEU A 211 -1.84 4.34 -37.94
CA LEU A 211 -0.72 3.40 -37.78
C LEU A 211 -1.24 1.98 -37.62
N ASP A 212 -1.94 1.48 -38.62
CA ASP A 212 -2.44 0.11 -38.60
C ASP A 212 -1.29 -0.90 -38.66
N ILE A 213 -1.43 -1.98 -37.90
CA ILE A 213 -0.55 -3.16 -37.96
C ILE A 213 -1.27 -4.24 -38.75
N GLU A 214 -0.62 -4.72 -39.81
CA GLU A 214 -1.11 -5.90 -40.53
C GLU A 214 -0.81 -7.15 -39.66
N VAL A 215 -1.86 -7.96 -39.44
CA VAL A 215 -1.78 -9.23 -38.74
C VAL A 215 -2.03 -10.37 -39.71
N ILE A 216 -1.01 -11.19 -39.96
CA ILE A 216 -1.08 -12.35 -40.83
C ILE A 216 -0.92 -13.61 -39.99
N VAL A 217 -1.97 -14.45 -39.97
CA VAL A 217 -1.94 -15.75 -39.28
C VAL A 217 -1.64 -16.84 -40.31
N GLU A 218 -0.40 -17.32 -40.37
CA GLU A 218 0.04 -18.35 -41.30
C GLU A 218 -0.48 -19.74 -40.96
N ASN A 219 -0.65 -20.04 -39.67
CA ASN A 219 -1.17 -21.30 -39.17
C ASN A 219 -2.35 -21.08 -38.24
N SER A 220 -3.56 -21.15 -38.77
CA SER A 220 -4.80 -20.92 -38.01
C SER A 220 -5.15 -22.04 -37.01
N GLU A 221 -4.55 -23.24 -37.14
CA GLU A 221 -4.74 -24.32 -36.21
C GLU A 221 -3.91 -24.06 -34.94
N ALA A 222 -2.66 -23.60 -35.07
CA ALA A 222 -1.78 -23.29 -33.98
C ALA A 222 -2.11 -21.94 -33.31
N CYS A 223 -2.57 -20.95 -34.09
CA CYS A 223 -2.98 -19.62 -33.64
C CYS A 223 -4.33 -19.24 -34.28
N PRO A 224 -5.48 -19.63 -33.69
CA PRO A 224 -6.80 -19.40 -34.25
C PRO A 224 -7.19 -17.91 -34.25
N HIS A 225 -6.61 -17.10 -33.41
CA HIS A 225 -6.89 -15.67 -33.31
C HIS A 225 -5.69 -14.88 -32.77
N TYR A 226 -5.38 -13.77 -33.42
CA TYR A 226 -4.41 -12.80 -32.96
C TYR A 226 -4.91 -11.38 -33.24
N ALA A 227 -4.68 -10.46 -32.31
CA ALA A 227 -5.06 -9.06 -32.48
C ALA A 227 -3.88 -8.15 -32.12
N GLY A 228 -3.67 -7.11 -32.90
CA GLY A 228 -2.64 -6.09 -32.68
C GLY A 228 -3.28 -4.71 -32.54
N VAL A 229 -2.75 -3.90 -31.65
CA VAL A 229 -3.12 -2.50 -31.46
C VAL A 229 -1.87 -1.65 -31.38
N THR A 230 -1.82 -0.59 -32.17
CA THR A 230 -0.75 0.41 -32.09
C THR A 230 -1.13 1.48 -31.08
N VAL A 231 -0.24 1.75 -30.14
CA VAL A 231 -0.37 2.86 -29.19
C VAL A 231 0.74 3.85 -29.47
N LYS A 232 0.40 5.10 -29.82
CA LYS A 232 1.35 6.18 -30.09
C LYS A 232 1.42 7.20 -28.95
N ASP A 233 2.43 8.05 -29.00
CA ASP A 233 2.65 9.14 -28.04
C ASP A 233 2.81 8.66 -26.58
N VAL A 234 3.38 7.47 -26.40
CA VAL A 234 3.64 6.88 -25.09
C VAL A 234 4.86 7.55 -24.46
N THR A 235 4.67 8.13 -23.29
CA THR A 235 5.76 8.60 -22.45
C THR A 235 6.13 7.52 -21.44
N VAL A 236 7.33 6.94 -21.58
CA VAL A 236 7.86 5.98 -20.61
C VAL A 236 8.28 6.74 -19.36
N LYS A 237 7.69 6.40 -18.22
CA LYS A 237 7.92 7.02 -16.91
C LYS A 237 7.62 6.03 -15.79
N GLU A 238 7.85 6.41 -14.56
CA GLU A 238 7.42 5.63 -13.41
C GLU A 238 5.91 5.33 -13.46
N SER A 239 5.56 4.13 -13.03
CA SER A 239 4.17 3.70 -12.93
C SER A 239 3.41 4.51 -11.89
N PRO A 240 2.08 4.67 -12.03
CA PRO A 240 1.25 5.20 -10.97
C PRO A 240 1.42 4.38 -9.68
N GLU A 241 1.33 5.04 -8.55
CA GLU A 241 1.58 4.43 -7.22
C GLU A 241 0.73 3.17 -6.97
N TRP A 242 -0.54 3.19 -7.36
CA TRP A 242 -1.42 2.03 -7.20
C TRP A 242 -0.89 0.76 -7.91
N LEU A 243 -0.27 0.93 -9.09
CA LEU A 243 0.30 -0.17 -9.87
C LEU A 243 1.61 -0.67 -9.23
N GLN A 244 2.47 0.27 -8.84
CA GLN A 244 3.70 -0.06 -8.12
C GLN A 244 3.40 -0.83 -6.83
N ASN A 245 2.43 -0.37 -6.03
CA ASN A 245 2.07 -1.00 -4.77
C ASN A 245 1.52 -2.42 -4.96
N LYS A 246 0.66 -2.65 -5.97
CA LYS A 246 0.18 -4.01 -6.31
C LYS A 246 1.32 -4.97 -6.68
N LEU A 247 2.29 -4.49 -7.46
CA LEU A 247 3.43 -5.32 -7.87
C LEU A 247 4.38 -5.59 -6.70
N ARG A 248 4.74 -4.56 -5.92
CA ARG A 248 5.59 -4.73 -4.73
C ARG A 248 4.99 -5.73 -3.74
N LEU A 249 3.68 -5.67 -3.55
CA LEU A 249 2.96 -6.55 -2.64
C LEU A 249 3.15 -8.03 -2.94
N ILE A 250 3.24 -8.39 -4.21
CA ILE A 250 3.47 -9.76 -4.68
C ILE A 250 4.95 -10.05 -5.00
N GLY A 251 5.87 -9.22 -4.50
CA GLY A 251 7.32 -9.39 -4.66
C GLY A 251 7.88 -8.99 -6.03
N VAL A 252 7.10 -8.33 -6.89
CA VAL A 252 7.55 -7.85 -8.21
C VAL A 252 8.05 -6.42 -8.11
N ARG A 253 9.32 -6.20 -8.50
CA ARG A 253 9.91 -4.86 -8.51
C ARG A 253 9.35 -4.02 -9.66
N PRO A 254 8.75 -2.84 -9.41
CA PRO A 254 8.35 -1.91 -10.45
C PRO A 254 9.56 -1.36 -11.23
N ILE A 255 9.39 -1.14 -12.53
CA ILE A 255 10.42 -0.65 -13.45
C ILE A 255 9.96 0.65 -14.12
N ASN A 256 8.90 0.57 -14.92
CA ASN A 256 8.26 1.70 -15.60
C ASN A 256 6.84 1.30 -16.03
N ASN A 257 6.06 2.29 -16.41
CA ASN A 257 4.65 2.11 -16.76
C ASN A 257 4.37 1.07 -17.88
N VAL A 258 5.29 0.89 -18.82
CA VAL A 258 5.12 -0.09 -19.91
C VAL A 258 5.35 -1.52 -19.41
N VAL A 259 6.50 -1.74 -18.75
CA VAL A 259 6.87 -3.05 -18.21
C VAL A 259 5.92 -3.47 -17.09
N ASP A 260 5.54 -2.54 -16.24
CA ASP A 260 4.68 -2.84 -15.09
C ASP A 260 3.25 -3.20 -15.49
N ILE A 261 2.72 -2.62 -16.59
CA ILE A 261 1.44 -3.04 -17.16
C ILE A 261 1.49 -4.51 -17.60
N THR A 262 2.56 -4.94 -18.29
CA THR A 262 2.69 -6.34 -18.71
C THR A 262 2.78 -7.27 -17.50
N ASN A 263 3.58 -6.93 -16.49
CA ASN A 263 3.66 -7.68 -15.23
C ASN A 263 2.30 -7.73 -14.53
N TYR A 264 1.58 -6.61 -14.49
CA TYR A 264 0.24 -6.57 -13.92
C TYR A 264 -0.70 -7.55 -14.64
N ILE A 265 -0.72 -7.57 -15.96
CA ILE A 265 -1.59 -8.47 -16.77
C ILE A 265 -1.23 -9.94 -16.53
N VAL A 266 0.07 -10.28 -16.45
CA VAL A 266 0.51 -11.65 -16.11
C VAL A 266 -0.09 -12.08 -14.77
N HIS A 267 0.08 -11.27 -13.72
CA HIS A 267 -0.39 -11.63 -12.37
C HIS A 267 -1.90 -11.46 -12.18
N ALA A 268 -2.54 -10.59 -12.97
CA ALA A 268 -3.99 -10.40 -12.95
C ALA A 268 -4.74 -11.53 -13.65
N PHE A 269 -4.30 -11.93 -14.86
CA PHE A 269 -5.05 -12.80 -15.77
C PHE A 269 -4.28 -14.01 -16.29
N GLY A 270 -2.99 -14.14 -15.99
CA GLY A 270 -2.15 -15.24 -16.49
C GLY A 270 -1.80 -15.13 -17.97
N GLN A 271 -1.85 -13.95 -18.54
CA GLN A 271 -1.49 -13.70 -19.93
C GLN A 271 -0.18 -12.92 -20.01
N PRO A 272 0.84 -13.43 -20.74
CA PRO A 272 2.14 -12.76 -20.88
C PRO A 272 2.05 -11.50 -21.72
#